data_f3060a19d7d55822bbba28c74f27a22c
#
_entry.id   f3060a19d7d55822bbba28c74f27a22c
#
_cell.length_a   1.000
_cell.length_b   1.000
_cell.length_c   1.000
_cell.angle_alpha   90.00
_cell.angle_beta   90.00
_cell.angle_gamma   90.00
#
_symmetry.space_group_name_H-M   'P 1'
#
loop_
_entity.id
_entity.type
_entity.pdbx_description
1 polymer ?
#
loop_
_entity_poly.entity_id
_entity_poly.type
_entity_poly.pdbx_seq_one_letter_code
_entity_poly.pdbx_strand_id
1 'polypeptide(L)'
;MSEVTLTPIDATPDDVQYLEDRIYEFNAGATGIADGELLTFVVRDRERIVAGICGNTWGGICELRQFWVEERQRHQGLGTKLLRAAEQEARRRGCTQIVLMTFSFQAPAFYERHGFEVVATIDNHPVGYRNLLMRKRLKPDS
;
A
#
# COMPACT_ATOMS: atom_id res chain seq x y z
N MET A 1 6.79 26.43 -29.90
CA MET A 1 6.14 25.78 -28.74
C MET A 1 5.15 26.75 -28.15
N SER A 2 3.90 26.33 -27.97
CA SER A 2 2.92 27.17 -27.30
C SER A 2 3.23 27.31 -25.83
N GLU A 3 2.77 28.38 -25.22
CA GLU A 3 2.91 28.57 -23.77
C GLU A 3 2.25 27.44 -23.01
N VAL A 4 2.88 27.02 -21.90
CA VAL A 4 2.34 26.01 -21.00
C VAL A 4 1.38 26.70 -20.04
N THR A 5 0.13 26.25 -20.03
CA THR A 5 -0.88 26.71 -19.08
C THR A 5 -1.18 25.58 -18.09
N LEU A 6 -1.08 25.88 -16.80
CA LEU A 6 -1.31 24.89 -15.74
C LEU A 6 -2.64 25.17 -15.06
N THR A 7 -3.58 24.23 -15.23
CA THR A 7 -4.93 24.34 -14.66
C THR A 7 -5.26 23.08 -13.87
N PRO A 8 -5.34 23.16 -12.52
CA PRO A 8 -5.47 21.95 -11.69
C PRO A 8 -6.79 21.21 -11.86
N ILE A 9 -7.79 21.82 -12.45
CA ILE A 9 -9.12 21.22 -12.61
C ILE A 9 -9.25 20.38 -13.89
N ASP A 10 -8.22 20.38 -14.76
CA ASP A 10 -8.30 19.66 -16.03
C ASP A 10 -7.85 18.19 -15.92
N ALA A 11 -7.34 17.78 -14.74
CA ALA A 11 -6.84 16.44 -14.54
C ALA A 11 -7.98 15.44 -14.35
N THR A 12 -7.88 14.29 -15.00
CA THR A 12 -8.80 13.16 -14.85
C THR A 12 -8.09 11.99 -14.17
N PRO A 13 -8.84 10.97 -13.66
CA PRO A 13 -8.19 9.75 -13.15
C PRO A 13 -7.30 9.07 -14.18
N ASP A 14 -7.67 9.10 -15.47
CA ASP A 14 -6.85 8.53 -16.53
C ASP A 14 -5.53 9.29 -16.71
N ASP A 15 -5.54 10.59 -16.51
CA ASP A 15 -4.32 11.39 -16.53
C ASP A 15 -3.37 11.00 -15.41
N VAL A 16 -3.91 10.74 -14.23
CA VAL A 16 -3.11 10.27 -13.09
C VAL A 16 -2.49 8.91 -13.40
N GLN A 17 -3.27 7.99 -13.96
CA GLN A 17 -2.75 6.67 -14.35
C GLN A 17 -1.65 6.79 -15.41
N TYR A 18 -1.82 7.70 -16.37
CA TYR A 18 -0.80 7.94 -17.39
C TYR A 18 0.52 8.37 -16.75
N LEU A 19 0.49 9.28 -15.77
CA LEU A 19 1.69 9.72 -15.07
C LEU A 19 2.33 8.58 -14.25
N GLU A 20 1.52 7.78 -13.58
CA GLU A 20 2.02 6.62 -12.86
C GLU A 20 2.73 5.65 -13.80
N ASP A 21 2.16 5.37 -14.95
CA ASP A 21 2.75 4.48 -15.95
C ASP A 21 4.07 5.04 -16.48
N ARG A 22 4.13 6.36 -16.74
CA ARG A 22 5.37 6.99 -17.23
C ARG A 22 6.49 6.92 -16.18
N ILE A 23 6.18 7.16 -14.92
CA ILE A 23 7.17 7.04 -13.85
C ILE A 23 7.62 5.60 -13.67
N TYR A 24 6.69 4.65 -13.75
CA TYR A 24 7.07 3.24 -13.67
C TYR A 24 8.02 2.85 -14.80
N GLU A 25 7.72 3.25 -16.03
CA GLU A 25 8.59 2.97 -17.17
C GLU A 25 10.00 3.56 -16.98
N PHE A 26 10.07 4.78 -16.48
CA PHE A 26 11.35 5.40 -16.17
C PHE A 26 12.11 4.60 -15.12
N ASN A 27 11.45 4.23 -14.04
CA ASN A 27 12.07 3.48 -12.94
C ASN A 27 12.53 2.10 -13.40
N ALA A 28 11.72 1.41 -14.19
CA ALA A 28 12.08 0.10 -14.75
C ALA A 28 13.27 0.21 -15.68
N GLY A 29 13.32 1.24 -16.51
CA GLY A 29 14.45 1.49 -17.41
C GLY A 29 15.74 1.82 -16.68
N ALA A 30 15.64 2.61 -15.61
CA ALA A 30 16.82 3.01 -14.82
C ALA A 30 17.41 1.86 -14.01
N THR A 31 16.58 0.93 -13.55
CA THR A 31 16.98 -0.15 -12.63
C THR A 31 17.11 -1.51 -13.32
N GLY A 32 16.50 -1.68 -14.48
CA GLY A 32 16.37 -3.02 -15.10
C GLY A 32 15.31 -3.89 -14.43
N ILE A 33 14.53 -3.35 -13.49
CA ILE A 33 13.53 -4.10 -12.74
C ILE A 33 12.14 -3.71 -13.25
N ALA A 34 11.46 -4.66 -13.89
CA ALA A 34 10.16 -4.45 -14.51
C ALA A 34 9.12 -5.46 -14.02
N ASP A 35 9.21 -5.85 -12.75
CA ASP A 35 8.37 -6.88 -12.14
C ASP A 35 7.19 -6.31 -11.34
N GLY A 36 6.83 -5.05 -11.58
CA GLY A 36 5.74 -4.40 -10.87
C GLY A 36 4.41 -5.12 -11.08
N GLU A 37 3.71 -5.40 -9.99
CA GLU A 37 2.47 -6.15 -10.02
C GLU A 37 1.55 -5.73 -8.89
N LEU A 38 0.25 -5.59 -9.17
CA LEU A 38 -0.74 -5.29 -8.14
C LEU A 38 -0.87 -6.47 -7.18
N LEU A 39 -1.12 -6.13 -5.92
CA LEU A 39 -1.43 -7.10 -4.88
C LEU A 39 -2.71 -6.65 -4.20
N THR A 40 -3.77 -7.42 -4.37
CA THR A 40 -5.09 -7.05 -3.85
C THR A 40 -5.84 -8.29 -3.38
N PHE A 41 -6.39 -8.19 -2.18
CA PHE A 41 -7.34 -9.18 -1.65
C PHE A 41 -8.58 -8.44 -1.18
N VAL A 42 -9.75 -8.93 -1.56
CA VAL A 42 -11.02 -8.38 -1.11
C VAL A 42 -11.89 -9.49 -0.54
N VAL A 43 -12.71 -9.11 0.42
CA VAL A 43 -13.73 -10.00 0.98
C VAL A 43 -15.08 -9.41 0.60
N ARG A 44 -15.94 -10.25 0.04
CA ARG A 44 -17.27 -9.84 -0.39
C ARG A 44 -18.32 -10.55 0.45
N ASP A 45 -19.35 -9.79 0.78
CA ASP A 45 -20.62 -10.33 1.23
C ASP A 45 -21.61 -10.13 0.08
N ARG A 46 -21.90 -11.24 -0.62
CA ARG A 46 -22.60 -11.20 -1.92
C ARG A 46 -21.76 -10.40 -2.92
N GLU A 47 -22.25 -9.27 -3.43
CA GLU A 47 -21.51 -8.43 -4.38
C GLU A 47 -20.80 -7.25 -3.71
N ARG A 48 -21.09 -7.00 -2.44
CA ARG A 48 -20.55 -5.84 -1.71
C ARG A 48 -19.20 -6.18 -1.09
N ILE A 49 -18.23 -5.31 -1.29
CA ILE A 49 -16.92 -5.44 -0.62
C ILE A 49 -17.08 -5.01 0.84
N VAL A 50 -16.71 -5.88 1.77
CA VAL A 50 -16.78 -5.62 3.21
C VAL A 50 -15.40 -5.47 3.85
N ALA A 51 -14.35 -5.84 3.15
CA ALA A 51 -12.99 -5.68 3.62
C ALA A 51 -12.03 -5.85 2.44
N GLY A 52 -10.83 -5.31 2.57
CA GLY A 52 -9.82 -5.50 1.55
C GLY A 52 -8.49 -4.88 1.90
N ILE A 53 -7.47 -5.32 1.20
CA ILE A 53 -6.12 -4.80 1.30
C ILE A 53 -5.56 -4.74 -0.12
N CYS A 54 -4.92 -3.63 -0.45
CA CYS A 54 -4.31 -3.49 -1.77
C CYS A 54 -3.01 -2.72 -1.71
N GLY A 55 -2.20 -2.97 -2.69
CA GLY A 55 -0.92 -2.35 -2.90
C GLY A 55 -0.27 -2.91 -4.14
N ASN A 56 1.03 -2.93 -4.14
CA ASN A 56 1.80 -3.47 -5.26
C ASN A 56 3.14 -4.00 -4.78
N THR A 57 3.72 -4.87 -5.59
CA THR A 57 5.08 -5.35 -5.38
C THR A 57 5.95 -4.89 -6.55
N TRP A 58 7.17 -4.46 -6.25
CA TRP A 58 8.16 -4.09 -7.24
C TRP A 58 9.53 -4.09 -6.61
N GLY A 59 10.49 -4.70 -7.28
CA GLY A 59 11.88 -4.66 -6.85
C GLY A 59 12.12 -5.29 -5.48
N GLY A 60 11.35 -6.31 -5.11
CA GLY A 60 11.52 -7.02 -3.84
C GLY A 60 10.85 -6.35 -2.66
N ILE A 61 10.02 -5.34 -2.90
CA ILE A 61 9.29 -4.64 -1.84
C ILE A 61 7.80 -4.73 -2.12
N CYS A 62 7.02 -4.98 -1.07
CA CYS A 62 5.57 -4.88 -1.09
C CYS A 62 5.18 -3.56 -0.42
N GLU A 63 4.49 -2.71 -1.15
CA GLU A 63 3.94 -1.48 -0.59
C GLU A 63 2.43 -1.64 -0.46
N LEU A 64 1.92 -1.59 0.77
CA LEU A 64 0.49 -1.63 1.04
C LEU A 64 -0.04 -0.20 1.07
N ARG A 65 -1.11 0.06 0.33
CA ARG A 65 -1.65 1.40 0.16
C ARG A 65 -2.98 1.60 0.85
N GLN A 66 -3.89 0.64 0.73
CA GLN A 66 -5.22 0.73 1.32
C GLN A 66 -5.52 -0.56 2.07
N PHE A 67 -6.04 -0.40 3.28
CA PHE A 67 -6.44 -1.54 4.11
C PHE A 67 -7.66 -1.12 4.91
N TRP A 68 -8.78 -1.80 4.67
CA TRP A 68 -10.04 -1.41 5.27
C TRP A 68 -10.88 -2.63 5.60
N VAL A 69 -11.53 -2.58 6.76
CA VAL A 69 -12.50 -3.57 7.20
C VAL A 69 -13.75 -2.81 7.63
N GLU A 70 -14.89 -3.18 7.07
CA GLU A 70 -16.16 -2.58 7.44
C GLU A 70 -16.39 -2.72 8.95
N GLU A 71 -16.95 -1.70 9.58
CA GLU A 71 -17.11 -1.65 11.03
C GLU A 71 -17.80 -2.89 11.59
N ARG A 72 -18.86 -3.38 10.91
CA ARG A 72 -19.59 -4.57 11.33
C ARG A 72 -18.77 -5.84 11.25
N GLN A 73 -17.72 -5.86 10.46
CA GLN A 73 -16.87 -7.03 10.24
C GLN A 73 -15.60 -7.00 11.10
N ARG A 74 -15.42 -5.94 11.89
CA ARG A 74 -14.24 -5.79 12.75
C ARG A 74 -14.32 -6.73 13.95
N HIS A 75 -13.17 -6.96 14.60
CA HIS A 75 -13.03 -7.80 15.79
C HIS A 75 -13.34 -9.29 15.55
N GLN A 76 -13.29 -9.74 14.30
CA GLN A 76 -13.48 -11.13 13.92
C GLN A 76 -12.23 -11.77 13.32
N GLY A 77 -11.09 -11.07 13.41
CA GLY A 77 -9.82 -11.55 12.87
C GLY A 77 -9.66 -11.38 11.37
N LEU A 78 -10.58 -10.69 10.70
CA LEU A 78 -10.54 -10.51 9.25
C LEU A 78 -9.35 -9.67 8.81
N GLY A 79 -9.01 -8.62 9.56
CA GLY A 79 -7.83 -7.80 9.26
C GLY A 79 -6.55 -8.62 9.34
N THR A 80 -6.42 -9.47 10.33
CA THR A 80 -5.27 -10.36 10.47
C THR A 80 -5.17 -11.33 9.29
N LYS A 81 -6.31 -11.90 8.86
CA LYS A 81 -6.33 -12.79 7.70
C LYS A 81 -5.89 -12.10 6.43
N LEU A 82 -6.37 -10.89 6.20
CA LEU A 82 -5.99 -10.09 5.02
C LEU A 82 -4.51 -9.74 5.04
N LEU A 83 -3.99 -9.29 6.17
CA LEU A 83 -2.58 -8.95 6.29
C LEU A 83 -1.70 -10.18 6.07
N ARG A 84 -2.07 -11.32 6.63
CA ARG A 84 -1.33 -12.57 6.42
C ARG A 84 -1.36 -13.01 4.97
N ALA A 85 -2.51 -12.87 4.29
CA ALA A 85 -2.59 -13.19 2.88
C ALA A 85 -1.65 -12.31 2.05
N ALA A 86 -1.61 -11.01 2.35
CA ALA A 86 -0.70 -10.09 1.68
C ALA A 86 0.77 -10.46 1.94
N GLU A 87 1.12 -10.82 3.16
CA GLU A 87 2.48 -11.25 3.50
C GLU A 87 2.89 -12.52 2.75
N GLN A 88 2.01 -13.52 2.71
CA GLN A 88 2.30 -14.78 2.01
C GLN A 88 2.51 -14.51 0.52
N GLU A 89 1.67 -13.68 -0.08
CA GLU A 89 1.82 -13.35 -1.49
C GLU A 89 3.11 -12.55 -1.76
N ALA A 90 3.44 -11.62 -0.87
CA ALA A 90 4.68 -10.86 -0.97
C ALA A 90 5.90 -11.80 -0.91
N ARG A 91 5.89 -12.77 0.01
CA ARG A 91 6.96 -13.77 0.10
C ARG A 91 7.05 -14.61 -1.17
N ARG A 92 5.90 -15.05 -1.69
CA ARG A 92 5.86 -15.85 -2.92
C ARG A 92 6.48 -15.07 -4.09
N ARG A 93 6.34 -13.75 -4.11
CA ARG A 93 6.92 -12.89 -5.14
C ARG A 93 8.38 -12.52 -4.87
N GLY A 94 8.97 -13.04 -3.79
CA GLY A 94 10.37 -12.78 -3.45
C GLY A 94 10.60 -11.47 -2.72
N CYS A 95 9.55 -10.84 -2.18
CA CYS A 95 9.71 -9.60 -1.42
C CYS A 95 10.44 -9.85 -0.10
N THR A 96 11.32 -8.91 0.27
CA THR A 96 12.09 -8.97 1.50
C THR A 96 11.55 -8.05 2.58
N GLN A 97 10.62 -7.17 2.23
CA GLN A 97 10.01 -6.27 3.20
C GLN A 97 8.65 -5.78 2.70
N ILE A 98 7.82 -5.39 3.65
CA ILE A 98 6.55 -4.71 3.41
C ILE A 98 6.64 -3.33 4.03
N VAL A 99 6.21 -2.30 3.29
CA VAL A 99 6.14 -0.93 3.77
C VAL A 99 4.71 -0.41 3.64
N LEU A 100 4.33 0.45 4.56
CA LEU A 100 3.03 1.11 4.53
C LEU A 100 3.09 2.42 5.31
N MET A 101 2.12 3.28 5.07
CA MET A 101 1.90 4.47 5.89
C MET A 101 0.56 4.36 6.60
N THR A 102 0.53 4.76 7.87
CA THR A 102 -0.70 4.76 8.67
C THR A 102 -0.73 6.00 9.54
N PHE A 103 -1.90 6.61 9.64
CA PHE A 103 -2.08 7.76 10.52
C PHE A 103 -2.23 7.33 11.97
N SER A 104 -1.78 8.19 12.89
CA SER A 104 -1.81 7.90 14.33
C SER A 104 -3.20 7.57 14.86
N PHE A 105 -4.26 8.06 14.22
CA PHE A 105 -5.66 7.77 14.62
C PHE A 105 -6.22 6.50 13.96
N GLN A 106 -5.47 5.84 13.08
CA GLN A 106 -5.89 4.58 12.47
C GLN A 106 -5.50 3.40 13.38
N ALA A 107 -4.59 2.55 12.97
CA ALA A 107 -4.29 1.35 13.73
C ALA A 107 -2.79 1.01 13.78
N PRO A 108 -1.91 1.93 14.20
CA PRO A 108 -0.49 1.60 14.25
C PRO A 108 -0.18 0.44 15.18
N ALA A 109 -0.90 0.31 16.30
CA ALA A 109 -0.70 -0.80 17.24
C ALA A 109 -1.04 -2.16 16.61
N PHE A 110 -2.01 -2.21 15.71
CA PHE A 110 -2.31 -3.44 14.97
C PHE A 110 -1.10 -3.90 14.15
N TYR A 111 -0.47 -2.98 13.44
CA TYR A 111 0.71 -3.31 12.64
C TYR A 111 1.89 -3.70 13.52
N GLU A 112 2.09 -3.01 14.65
CA GLU A 112 3.17 -3.36 15.59
C GLU A 112 3.01 -4.78 16.12
N ARG A 113 1.78 -5.18 16.44
CA ARG A 113 1.51 -6.57 16.88
C ARG A 113 1.82 -7.59 15.80
N HIS A 114 1.83 -7.18 14.55
CA HIS A 114 2.14 -8.07 13.41
C HIS A 114 3.58 -7.93 12.93
N GLY A 115 4.45 -7.32 13.73
CA GLY A 115 5.88 -7.29 13.46
C GLY A 115 6.36 -6.08 12.68
N PHE A 116 5.52 -5.07 12.50
CA PHE A 116 5.93 -3.82 11.85
C PHE A 116 6.58 -2.89 12.87
N GLU A 117 7.57 -2.13 12.40
CA GLU A 117 8.25 -1.10 13.20
C GLU A 117 8.09 0.26 12.54
N VAL A 118 8.05 1.31 13.34
CA VAL A 118 8.01 2.69 12.84
C VAL A 118 9.40 3.06 12.36
N VAL A 119 9.50 3.47 11.10
CA VAL A 119 10.76 3.90 10.47
C VAL A 119 10.89 5.41 10.48
N ALA A 120 9.79 6.12 10.27
CA ALA A 120 9.76 7.58 10.23
C ALA A 120 8.37 8.08 10.61
N THR A 121 8.31 9.33 11.04
CA THR A 121 7.08 9.99 11.46
C THR A 121 7.03 11.38 10.86
N ILE A 122 5.89 11.74 10.31
CA ILE A 122 5.61 13.10 9.84
C ILE A 122 4.58 13.71 10.79
N ASP A 123 5.00 14.75 11.50
CA ASP A 123 4.12 15.47 12.42
C ASP A 123 3.14 16.35 11.67
N ASN A 124 2.00 16.63 12.29
CA ASN A 124 0.95 17.47 11.69
C ASN A 124 0.51 17.00 10.29
N HIS A 125 0.33 15.73 10.14
CA HIS A 125 -0.14 15.12 8.90
C HIS A 125 -1.25 14.11 9.20
N PRO A 126 -2.53 14.54 9.22
CA PRO A 126 -3.04 15.92 9.15
C PRO A 126 -2.79 16.70 10.45
N VAL A 127 -3.11 17.99 10.43
CA VAL A 127 -2.87 18.89 11.57
C VAL A 127 -3.42 18.27 12.87
N GLY A 128 -2.57 18.20 13.90
CA GLY A 128 -2.91 17.61 15.18
C GLY A 128 -2.67 16.10 15.28
N TYR A 129 -2.25 15.47 14.19
CA TYR A 129 -2.00 14.02 14.13
C TYR A 129 -0.64 13.75 13.49
N ARG A 130 -0.31 12.48 13.36
CA ARG A 130 0.96 12.05 12.74
C ARG A 130 0.70 11.02 11.67
N ASN A 131 1.56 10.98 10.67
CA ASN A 131 1.61 9.92 9.68
C ASN A 131 2.88 9.10 9.91
N LEU A 132 2.73 7.78 10.04
CA LEU A 132 3.81 6.88 10.39
C LEU A 132 4.17 6.02 9.17
N LEU A 133 5.45 6.03 8.80
CA LEU A 133 5.99 5.07 7.85
C LEU A 133 6.41 3.84 8.63
N MET A 134 5.82 2.69 8.30
CA MET A 134 6.09 1.43 9.00
C MET A 134 6.63 0.40 8.03
N ARG A 135 7.46 -0.49 8.54
CA ARG A 135 8.10 -1.54 7.76
C ARG A 135 8.11 -2.86 8.52
N LYS A 136 7.87 -3.95 7.81
CA LYS A 136 8.13 -5.30 8.31
C LYS A 136 9.12 -5.98 7.38
N ARG A 137 10.22 -6.48 7.92
CA ARG A 137 11.15 -7.30 7.16
C ARG A 137 10.60 -8.72 7.08
N LEU A 138 10.67 -9.31 5.89
CA LEU A 138 10.18 -10.65 5.64
C LEU A 138 11.36 -11.61 5.57
N LYS A 139 11.21 -12.76 6.23
CA LYS A 139 12.18 -13.83 6.07
C LYS A 139 11.89 -14.53 4.76
N PRO A 140 12.94 -14.96 4.02
CA PRO A 140 12.71 -15.73 2.81
C PRO A 140 11.93 -17.01 3.12
N ASP A 141 11.09 -17.43 2.17
CA ASP A 141 10.48 -18.76 2.23
C ASP A 141 11.60 -19.81 2.16
N SER A 142 11.56 -20.69 3.13
CA SER A 142 12.53 -21.81 3.18
C SER A 142 12.06 -22.97 2.31
#